data_0dff92c03ce05f11c0640313d0cb37b7
#
_entry.id   0dff92c03ce05f11c0640313d0cb37b7
#
_cell.length_a   1.000
_cell.length_b   1.000
_cell.length_c   1.000
_cell.angle_alpha   90.00
_cell.angle_beta   90.00
_cell.angle_gamma   90.00
#
_symmetry.space_group_name_H-M   'P 1'
#
loop_
_entity.id
_entity.type
_entity.pdbx_description
1 polymer ?
#
loop_
_entity_poly.entity_id
_entity_poly.type
_entity_poly.pdbx_seq_one_letter_code
_entity_poly.pdbx_strand_id
1 'polypeptide(L)'
;MKNILGIDGSKSGWVGVKQSSKQEGNLEILFKNKLIDFLSPDIDLIIIDMPVGLDRNIQQGGRLVDKEARKRLLKRKSSIFNAPIRDVLKAKSYNEANTISKNKGLGISKQSWNLVPKINELDQILQIKIRPQIYESHPELCFQIMNDGALKFSKKEKLGIKERKNILIKNGFDKKFLDNNLKKNKNFHSDDFLDACALSWTAKRIINEQNINLPESPEKDELGIIMQMKV
;
A
#
# COMPACT_ATOMS: atom_id res chain seq x y z
N MET A 1 5.93 -18.18 -15.18
CA MET A 1 5.83 -16.72 -15.39
C MET A 1 4.89 -16.21 -14.32
N LYS A 2 5.28 -15.23 -13.50
CA LYS A 2 4.41 -14.72 -12.44
C LYS A 2 3.87 -13.35 -12.85
N ASN A 3 2.58 -13.14 -12.68
CA ASN A 3 1.93 -11.84 -12.84
C ASN A 3 1.83 -11.18 -11.47
N ILE A 4 2.31 -9.98 -11.39
CA ILE A 4 2.41 -9.20 -10.16
C ILE A 4 1.65 -7.89 -10.29
N LEU A 5 1.12 -7.40 -9.17
CA LEU A 5 0.24 -6.25 -9.13
C LEU A 5 0.58 -5.35 -7.94
N GLY A 6 0.82 -4.07 -8.20
CA GLY A 6 0.88 -3.04 -7.17
C GLY A 6 -0.44 -2.26 -7.13
N ILE A 7 -1.05 -2.10 -5.96
CA ILE A 7 -2.36 -1.47 -5.79
C ILE A 7 -2.30 -0.32 -4.79
N ASP A 8 -2.81 0.83 -5.19
CA ASP A 8 -3.05 1.96 -4.29
C ASP A 8 -4.53 2.36 -4.23
N GLY A 9 -4.95 2.91 -3.09
CA GLY A 9 -6.29 3.41 -2.90
C GLY A 9 -6.50 4.76 -3.58
N SER A 10 -7.56 4.90 -4.38
CA SER A 10 -7.98 6.16 -4.96
C SER A 10 -9.29 6.67 -4.37
N LYS A 11 -9.72 7.88 -4.74
CA LYS A 11 -10.95 8.50 -4.23
C LYS A 11 -12.20 7.64 -4.48
N SER A 12 -12.31 7.00 -5.64
CA SER A 12 -13.50 6.28 -6.09
C SER A 12 -13.33 4.76 -6.19
N GLY A 13 -12.18 4.23 -5.77
CA GLY A 13 -11.89 2.81 -5.85
C GLY A 13 -10.41 2.54 -5.64
N TRP A 14 -9.83 1.74 -6.52
CA TRP A 14 -8.45 1.28 -6.44
C TRP A 14 -7.78 1.37 -7.81
N VAL A 15 -6.54 1.82 -7.84
CA VAL A 15 -5.71 1.82 -9.03
C VAL A 15 -4.63 0.76 -8.88
N GLY A 16 -4.45 -0.06 -9.92
CA GLY A 16 -3.46 -1.12 -9.95
C GLY A 16 -2.53 -0.99 -11.15
N VAL A 17 -1.27 -1.37 -10.97
CA VAL A 17 -0.31 -1.54 -12.06
C VAL A 17 0.15 -2.98 -12.09
N LYS A 18 -0.28 -3.69 -13.14
CA LYS A 18 0.06 -5.09 -13.41
C LYS A 18 1.31 -5.15 -14.29
N GLN A 19 2.19 -6.09 -13.98
CA GLN A 19 3.32 -6.44 -14.84
C GLN A 19 3.64 -7.94 -14.75
N SER A 20 4.35 -8.43 -15.76
CA SER A 20 4.92 -9.77 -15.75
C SER A 20 6.31 -9.76 -15.13
N SER A 21 6.65 -10.77 -14.33
CA SER A 21 7.99 -10.90 -13.72
C SER A 21 9.12 -11.16 -14.72
N LYS A 22 8.82 -11.68 -15.92
CA LYS A 22 9.82 -12.08 -16.93
C LYS A 22 9.82 -11.21 -18.20
N GLN A 23 8.77 -10.46 -18.47
CA GLN A 23 8.64 -9.70 -19.69
C GLN A 23 8.75 -8.21 -19.39
N GLU A 24 9.88 -7.61 -19.71
CA GLU A 24 10.05 -6.17 -19.61
C GLU A 24 9.11 -5.47 -20.59
N GLY A 25 8.44 -4.43 -20.12
CA GLY A 25 7.60 -3.57 -20.97
C GLY A 25 6.11 -3.90 -21.02
N ASN A 26 5.63 -5.02 -20.48
CA ASN A 26 4.19 -5.31 -20.48
C ASN A 26 3.55 -4.78 -19.18
N LEU A 27 3.38 -3.45 -19.13
CA LEU A 27 2.74 -2.73 -18.03
C LEU A 27 1.30 -2.43 -18.38
N GLU A 28 0.37 -2.79 -17.49
CA GLU A 28 -1.05 -2.52 -17.64
C GLU A 28 -1.56 -1.74 -16.42
N ILE A 29 -2.32 -0.68 -16.66
CA ILE A 29 -3.03 0.04 -15.60
C ILE A 29 -4.45 -0.48 -15.50
N LEU A 30 -4.89 -0.76 -14.28
CA LEU A 30 -6.22 -1.25 -13.97
C LEU A 30 -6.89 -0.28 -12.98
N PHE A 31 -8.18 -0.05 -13.16
CA PHE A 31 -9.00 0.64 -12.18
C PHE A 31 -10.20 -0.24 -11.84
N LYS A 32 -10.47 -0.42 -10.54
CA LYS A 32 -11.62 -1.18 -10.03
C LYS A 32 -12.28 -0.43 -8.89
N ASN A 33 -13.60 -0.54 -8.80
CA ASN A 33 -14.35 0.07 -7.71
C ASN A 33 -14.18 -0.69 -6.39
N LYS A 34 -13.99 -2.01 -6.46
CA LYS A 34 -13.79 -2.89 -5.30
C LYS A 34 -12.46 -3.62 -5.41
N LEU A 35 -11.81 -3.82 -4.27
CA LEU A 35 -10.53 -4.53 -4.21
C LEU A 35 -10.66 -6.01 -4.64
N ILE A 36 -11.78 -6.65 -4.34
CA ILE A 36 -12.06 -8.05 -4.71
C ILE A 36 -11.97 -8.28 -6.24
N ASP A 37 -12.26 -7.26 -7.05
CA ASP A 37 -12.26 -7.36 -8.52
C ASP A 37 -10.84 -7.44 -9.12
N PHE A 38 -9.79 -7.30 -8.29
CA PHE A 38 -8.39 -7.57 -8.68
C PHE A 38 -7.96 -9.01 -8.45
N LEU A 39 -8.77 -9.80 -7.72
CA LEU A 39 -8.45 -11.20 -7.49
C LEU A 39 -8.76 -12.00 -8.76
N SER A 40 -7.72 -12.40 -9.44
CA SER A 40 -7.80 -13.24 -10.63
C SER A 40 -6.82 -14.41 -10.51
N PRO A 41 -7.19 -15.60 -11.02
CA PRO A 41 -6.31 -16.78 -10.97
C PRO A 41 -4.96 -16.58 -11.64
N ASP A 42 -4.84 -15.59 -12.53
CA ASP A 42 -3.59 -15.26 -13.22
C ASP A 42 -2.69 -14.30 -12.42
N ILE A 43 -3.15 -13.77 -11.27
CA ILE A 43 -2.34 -12.92 -10.39
C ILE A 43 -1.72 -13.76 -9.29
N ASP A 44 -0.38 -13.76 -9.20
CA ASP A 44 0.38 -14.52 -8.20
C ASP A 44 0.65 -13.72 -6.93
N LEU A 45 0.90 -12.41 -7.07
CA LEU A 45 1.34 -11.54 -5.98
C LEU A 45 0.75 -10.14 -6.11
N ILE A 46 0.20 -9.64 -5.00
CA ILE A 46 -0.30 -8.27 -4.84
C ILE A 46 0.50 -7.56 -3.76
N ILE A 47 0.95 -6.35 -4.05
CA ILE A 47 1.50 -5.40 -3.07
C ILE A 47 0.56 -4.22 -2.96
N ILE A 48 0.17 -3.87 -1.73
CA ILE A 48 -0.87 -2.88 -1.48
C ILE A 48 -0.44 -1.85 -0.43
N ASP A 49 -0.77 -0.56 -0.66
CA ASP A 49 -0.61 0.52 0.34
C ASP A 49 -1.81 0.53 1.29
N MET A 50 -1.91 -0.52 2.09
CA MET A 50 -2.97 -0.66 3.09
C MET A 50 -2.53 -1.66 4.17
N PRO A 51 -2.92 -1.45 5.44
CA PRO A 51 -2.57 -2.34 6.53
C PRO A 51 -2.98 -3.80 6.28
N VAL A 52 -2.02 -4.72 6.31
CA VAL A 52 -2.23 -6.18 6.28
C VAL A 52 -2.11 -6.73 7.69
N GLY A 53 -3.22 -7.23 8.22
CA GLY A 53 -3.34 -7.63 9.62
C GLY A 53 -3.54 -6.45 10.58
N LEU A 54 -4.38 -6.64 11.59
CA LEU A 54 -4.83 -5.59 12.51
C LEU A 54 -4.70 -6.06 13.95
N ASP A 55 -4.13 -5.21 14.80
CA ASP A 55 -4.05 -5.47 16.23
C ASP A 55 -5.44 -5.60 16.90
N ARG A 56 -5.48 -6.36 17.96
CA ARG A 56 -6.66 -6.44 18.85
C ARG A 56 -6.74 -5.25 19.82
N ASN A 57 -5.59 -4.76 20.26
CA ASN A 57 -5.47 -3.64 21.19
C ASN A 57 -4.60 -2.55 20.57
N ILE A 58 -4.90 -1.29 20.91
CA ILE A 58 -4.10 -0.18 20.41
C ILE A 58 -2.79 -0.12 21.16
N GLN A 59 -1.71 -0.08 20.40
CA GLN A 59 -0.37 0.18 20.91
C GLN A 59 0.01 1.64 20.64
N GLN A 60 0.71 2.25 21.60
CA GLN A 60 1.29 3.57 21.36
C GLN A 60 2.25 3.52 20.18
N GLY A 61 2.00 4.38 19.19
CA GLY A 61 2.78 4.42 17.95
C GLY A 61 2.35 3.38 16.90
N GLY A 62 1.21 2.66 17.07
CA GLY A 62 0.68 1.68 16.14
C GLY A 62 1.32 0.30 16.25
N ARG A 63 1.05 -0.56 15.25
CA ARG A 63 1.60 -1.91 15.14
C ARG A 63 3.14 -1.88 15.08
N LEU A 64 3.81 -2.98 15.41
CA LEU A 64 5.27 -3.07 15.27
C LEU A 64 5.72 -2.74 13.85
N VAL A 65 4.99 -3.22 12.83
CA VAL A 65 5.26 -2.91 11.42
C VAL A 65 5.20 -1.41 11.13
N ASP A 66 4.24 -0.68 11.70
CA ASP A 66 4.12 0.78 11.51
C ASP A 66 5.30 1.53 12.17
N LYS A 67 5.75 1.05 13.32
CA LYS A 67 6.91 1.62 14.05
C LYS A 67 8.21 1.43 13.28
N GLU A 68 8.47 0.22 12.78
CA GLU A 68 9.69 -0.11 12.03
C GLU A 68 9.71 0.63 10.67
N ALA A 69 8.58 0.70 9.98
CA ALA A 69 8.47 1.46 8.75
C ALA A 69 8.76 2.97 8.96
N ARG A 70 8.25 3.57 10.05
CA ARG A 70 8.55 4.97 10.40
C ARG A 70 10.00 5.19 10.78
N LYS A 71 10.65 4.25 11.45
CA LYS A 71 12.11 4.33 11.74
C LYS A 71 12.93 4.33 10.45
N ARG A 72 12.54 3.48 9.48
CA ARG A 72 13.22 3.33 8.19
C ARG A 72 13.06 4.57 7.30
N LEU A 73 11.90 5.24 7.36
CA LEU A 73 11.60 6.38 6.51
C LEU A 73 12.37 7.63 6.97
N LEU A 74 13.17 8.20 6.07
CA LEU A 74 14.03 9.36 6.36
C LEU A 74 13.22 10.67 6.49
N LYS A 75 12.23 10.86 5.61
CA LYS A 75 11.31 12.01 5.61
C LYS A 75 9.85 11.55 5.58
N ARG A 76 8.93 12.45 5.92
CA ARG A 76 7.48 12.21 5.86
C ARG A 76 7.01 11.02 6.70
N LYS A 77 7.63 10.80 7.85
CA LYS A 77 7.27 9.70 8.78
C LYS A 77 5.78 9.69 9.15
N SER A 78 5.14 10.86 9.14
CA SER A 78 3.69 11.02 9.37
C SER A 78 2.80 10.46 8.25
N SER A 79 3.35 10.09 7.09
CA SER A 79 2.59 9.40 6.05
C SER A 79 2.23 7.97 6.45
N ILE A 80 3.00 7.35 7.35
CA ILE A 80 2.68 6.05 7.94
C ILE A 80 1.78 6.30 9.15
N PHE A 81 0.49 6.14 8.97
CA PHE A 81 -0.51 6.30 10.02
C PHE A 81 -0.59 5.05 10.92
N ASN A 82 -1.16 5.20 12.10
CA ASN A 82 -1.46 4.05 12.95
C ASN A 82 -2.68 3.33 12.40
N ALA A 83 -2.53 2.06 12.03
CA ALA A 83 -3.66 1.24 11.61
C ALA A 83 -4.71 1.18 12.73
N PRO A 84 -6.02 1.15 12.40
CA PRO A 84 -7.05 0.92 13.39
C PRO A 84 -6.98 -0.51 13.94
N ILE A 85 -7.56 -0.73 15.09
CA ILE A 85 -7.83 -2.10 15.57
C ILE A 85 -9.01 -2.70 14.79
N ARG A 86 -9.08 -4.04 14.70
CA ARG A 86 -10.11 -4.73 13.91
C ARG A 86 -11.54 -4.41 14.37
N ASP A 87 -11.78 -4.25 15.66
CA ASP A 87 -13.11 -3.91 16.19
C ASP A 87 -13.69 -2.62 15.59
N VAL A 88 -12.84 -1.67 15.20
CA VAL A 88 -13.24 -0.40 14.57
C VAL A 88 -13.86 -0.61 13.18
N LEU A 89 -13.54 -1.71 12.50
CA LEU A 89 -14.08 -1.99 11.15
C LEU A 89 -15.62 -2.15 11.14
N LYS A 90 -16.22 -2.45 12.30
CA LYS A 90 -17.68 -2.60 12.47
C LYS A 90 -18.41 -1.29 12.79
N ALA A 91 -17.67 -0.23 13.10
CA ALA A 91 -18.25 1.06 13.49
C ALA A 91 -18.97 1.74 12.32
N LYS A 92 -20.12 2.34 12.61
CA LYS A 92 -20.96 3.05 11.63
C LYS A 92 -20.68 4.55 11.55
N SER A 93 -19.93 5.07 12.54
CA SER A 93 -19.58 6.49 12.60
C SER A 93 -18.20 6.70 13.22
N TYR A 94 -17.60 7.87 12.96
CA TYR A 94 -16.35 8.25 13.60
C TYR A 94 -16.45 8.27 15.13
N ASN A 95 -17.54 8.74 15.67
CA ASN A 95 -17.73 8.79 17.12
C ASN A 95 -17.75 7.40 17.74
N GLU A 96 -18.47 6.47 17.14
CA GLU A 96 -18.49 5.06 17.56
C GLU A 96 -17.10 4.43 17.44
N ALA A 97 -16.43 4.58 16.29
CA ALA A 97 -15.07 4.11 16.08
C ALA A 97 -14.09 4.66 17.12
N ASN A 98 -14.20 5.95 17.43
CA ASN A 98 -13.35 6.60 18.42
C ASN A 98 -13.64 6.12 19.85
N THR A 99 -14.90 5.83 20.18
CA THR A 99 -15.28 5.22 21.47
C THR A 99 -14.71 3.81 21.60
N ILE A 100 -14.91 2.95 20.60
CA ILE A 100 -14.34 1.59 20.56
C ILE A 100 -12.82 1.66 20.73
N SER A 101 -12.17 2.56 20.00
CA SER A 101 -10.73 2.74 20.01
C SER A 101 -10.23 3.21 21.39
N LYS A 102 -10.88 4.20 22.01
CA LYS A 102 -10.52 4.72 23.35
C LYS A 102 -10.64 3.67 24.45
N ASN A 103 -11.67 2.81 24.38
CA ASN A 103 -11.86 1.71 25.31
C ASN A 103 -10.74 0.65 25.24
N LYS A 104 -9.94 0.68 24.18
CA LYS A 104 -8.78 -0.20 23.93
C LYS A 104 -7.43 0.52 24.04
N GLY A 105 -7.42 1.76 24.54
CA GLY A 105 -6.21 2.52 24.84
C GLY A 105 -6.19 3.94 24.28
N LEU A 106 -6.28 4.15 22.99
CA LEU A 106 -6.16 5.46 22.34
C LEU A 106 -7.29 5.68 21.31
N GLY A 107 -7.64 6.94 21.07
CA GLY A 107 -8.58 7.30 20.02
C GLY A 107 -8.03 7.06 18.61
N ILE A 108 -8.93 6.95 17.64
CA ILE A 108 -8.58 6.84 16.21
C ILE A 108 -8.47 8.24 15.58
N SER A 109 -7.49 8.43 14.71
CA SER A 109 -7.41 9.66 13.92
C SER A 109 -8.50 9.70 12.84
N LYS A 110 -8.90 10.92 12.42
CA LYS A 110 -9.82 11.08 11.27
C LYS A 110 -9.23 10.50 9.98
N GLN A 111 -7.90 10.58 9.81
CA GLN A 111 -7.21 10.00 8.67
C GLN A 111 -7.38 8.47 8.65
N SER A 112 -7.11 7.80 9.77
CA SER A 112 -7.29 6.35 9.87
C SER A 112 -8.76 5.96 9.67
N TRP A 113 -9.71 6.73 10.24
CA TRP A 113 -11.14 6.50 10.05
C TRP A 113 -11.57 6.56 8.57
N ASN A 114 -11.07 7.54 7.82
CA ASN A 114 -11.40 7.68 6.40
C ASN A 114 -10.90 6.50 5.56
N LEU A 115 -9.93 5.72 6.04
CA LEU A 115 -9.40 4.54 5.38
C LEU A 115 -10.10 3.24 5.83
N VAL A 116 -10.91 3.27 6.90
CA VAL A 116 -11.60 2.08 7.43
C VAL A 116 -12.39 1.32 6.36
N PRO A 117 -13.16 1.95 5.44
CA PRO A 117 -13.85 1.21 4.40
C PRO A 117 -12.91 0.37 3.52
N LYS A 118 -11.76 0.94 3.13
CA LYS A 118 -10.75 0.25 2.31
C LYS A 118 -10.02 -0.85 3.08
N ILE A 119 -9.68 -0.56 4.35
CA ILE A 119 -9.08 -1.55 5.25
C ILE A 119 -10.03 -2.74 5.45
N ASN A 120 -11.32 -2.48 5.58
CA ASN A 120 -12.33 -3.53 5.73
C ASN A 120 -12.46 -4.40 4.46
N GLU A 121 -12.40 -3.81 3.25
CA GLU A 121 -12.36 -4.59 2.01
C GLU A 121 -11.15 -5.55 2.00
N LEU A 122 -9.97 -5.05 2.35
CA LEU A 122 -8.76 -5.86 2.40
C LEU A 122 -8.84 -6.94 3.50
N ASP A 123 -9.30 -6.60 4.71
CA ASP A 123 -9.41 -7.54 5.82
C ASP A 123 -10.34 -8.72 5.48
N GLN A 124 -11.44 -8.47 4.76
CA GLN A 124 -12.32 -9.53 4.27
C GLN A 124 -11.62 -10.44 3.24
N ILE A 125 -10.84 -9.87 2.33
CA ILE A 125 -10.09 -10.62 1.32
C ILE A 125 -9.02 -11.48 1.99
N LEU A 126 -8.33 -10.97 3.01
CA LEU A 126 -7.28 -11.71 3.72
C LEU A 126 -7.81 -12.97 4.41
N GLN A 127 -9.10 -13.07 4.67
CA GLN A 127 -9.75 -14.24 5.25
C GLN A 127 -10.16 -15.29 4.20
N ILE A 128 -10.06 -15.01 2.90
CA ILE A 128 -10.30 -15.97 1.82
C ILE A 128 -9.13 -16.96 1.74
N LYS A 129 -9.43 -18.26 1.77
CA LYS A 129 -8.41 -19.33 1.77
C LYS A 129 -7.60 -19.41 0.47
N ILE A 130 -8.28 -19.27 -0.67
CA ILE A 130 -7.65 -19.35 -2.01
C ILE A 130 -7.60 -17.95 -2.59
N ARG A 131 -6.43 -17.35 -2.60
CA ARG A 131 -6.18 -15.99 -3.13
C ARG A 131 -4.70 -15.85 -3.50
N PRO A 132 -4.32 -14.84 -4.31
CA PRO A 132 -2.92 -14.49 -4.50
C PRO A 132 -2.24 -14.11 -3.17
N GLN A 133 -0.93 -14.19 -3.13
CA GLN A 133 -0.18 -13.65 -2.00
C GLN A 133 -0.38 -12.13 -1.96
N ILE A 134 -0.69 -11.59 -0.78
CA ILE A 134 -0.90 -10.16 -0.57
C ILE A 134 0.02 -9.69 0.55
N TYR A 135 0.85 -8.68 0.28
CA TYR A 135 1.71 -8.05 1.27
C TYR A 135 1.49 -6.54 1.31
N GLU A 136 1.66 -6.01 2.51
CA GLU A 136 1.69 -4.57 2.75
C GLU A 136 2.99 -3.96 2.25
N SER A 137 2.90 -2.76 1.69
CA SER A 137 4.05 -1.89 1.44
C SER A 137 3.63 -0.42 1.56
N HIS A 138 4.61 0.48 1.50
CA HIS A 138 4.36 1.91 1.61
C HIS A 138 5.12 2.67 0.51
N PRO A 139 4.43 3.43 -0.37
CA PRO A 139 5.04 4.05 -1.55
C PRO A 139 6.22 4.97 -1.25
N GLU A 140 6.17 5.77 -0.16
CA GLU A 140 7.30 6.64 0.20
C GLU A 140 8.56 5.85 0.57
N LEU A 141 8.43 4.64 1.16
CA LEU A 141 9.56 3.73 1.38
C LEU A 141 10.06 3.14 0.07
N CYS A 142 9.16 2.72 -0.81
CA CYS A 142 9.53 2.21 -2.13
C CYS A 142 10.32 3.26 -2.91
N PHE A 143 9.82 4.49 -2.98
CA PHE A 143 10.53 5.59 -3.66
C PHE A 143 11.85 5.96 -2.98
N GLN A 144 11.91 5.93 -1.65
CA GLN A 144 13.17 6.16 -0.93
C GLN A 144 14.24 5.13 -1.31
N ILE A 145 13.86 3.86 -1.42
CA ILE A 145 14.79 2.77 -1.82
C ILE A 145 15.17 2.91 -3.29
N MET A 146 14.22 3.17 -4.19
CA MET A 146 14.50 3.43 -5.62
C MET A 146 15.48 4.58 -5.84
N ASN A 147 15.43 5.61 -4.98
CA ASN A 147 16.21 6.84 -5.09
C ASN A 147 17.51 6.81 -4.29
N ASP A 148 17.76 5.73 -3.54
CA ASP A 148 18.85 5.64 -2.57
C ASP A 148 18.90 6.87 -1.64
N GLY A 149 17.71 7.29 -1.16
CA GLY A 149 17.57 8.44 -0.28
C GLY A 149 16.21 9.11 -0.31
N ALA A 150 16.04 10.10 0.57
CA ALA A 150 14.78 10.80 0.73
C ALA A 150 14.41 11.66 -0.49
N LEU A 151 13.15 11.65 -0.89
CA LEU A 151 12.62 12.53 -1.91
C LEU A 151 12.59 13.99 -1.43
N LYS A 152 12.83 14.92 -2.37
CA LYS A 152 12.88 16.35 -2.07
C LYS A 152 11.48 16.97 -1.97
N PHE A 153 10.58 16.61 -2.90
CA PHE A 153 9.29 17.27 -3.08
C PHE A 153 8.12 16.40 -2.61
N SER A 154 7.05 17.06 -2.17
CA SER A 154 5.79 16.39 -1.82
C SER A 154 5.12 15.78 -3.06
N LYS A 155 4.47 14.62 -2.92
CA LYS A 155 3.72 14.00 -4.02
C LYS A 155 2.56 14.85 -4.53
N LYS A 156 2.08 15.81 -3.74
CA LYS A 156 1.02 16.75 -4.13
C LYS A 156 1.50 17.91 -4.99
N GLU A 157 2.82 18.12 -5.11
CA GLU A 157 3.43 19.18 -5.89
C GLU A 157 3.78 18.68 -7.31
N LYS A 158 3.73 19.57 -8.30
CA LYS A 158 4.16 19.24 -9.68
C LYS A 158 5.60 18.72 -9.73
N LEU A 159 6.49 19.31 -8.93
CA LEU A 159 7.88 18.86 -8.83
C LEU A 159 7.98 17.46 -8.21
N GLY A 160 7.13 17.13 -7.24
CA GLY A 160 7.09 15.81 -6.63
C GLY A 160 6.57 14.71 -7.57
N ILE A 161 5.59 15.03 -8.41
CA ILE A 161 5.14 14.12 -9.48
C ILE A 161 6.28 13.89 -10.49
N LYS A 162 6.98 14.97 -10.92
CA LYS A 162 8.12 14.88 -11.83
C LYS A 162 9.27 14.07 -11.24
N GLU A 163 9.59 14.29 -9.95
CA GLU A 163 10.63 13.55 -9.23
C GLU A 163 10.32 12.05 -9.23
N ARG A 164 9.13 11.64 -8.78
CA ARG A 164 8.70 10.23 -8.75
C ARG A 164 8.70 9.58 -10.12
N LYS A 165 8.18 10.28 -11.15
CA LYS A 165 8.23 9.80 -12.52
C LYS A 165 9.66 9.52 -12.99
N ASN A 166 10.60 10.43 -12.73
CA ASN A 166 12.00 10.26 -13.12
C ASN A 166 12.66 9.09 -12.37
N ILE A 167 12.33 8.90 -11.09
CA ILE A 167 12.79 7.76 -10.30
C ILE A 167 12.28 6.44 -10.90
N LEU A 168 10.99 6.36 -11.26
CA LEU A 168 10.42 5.18 -11.91
C LEU A 168 11.11 4.87 -13.25
N ILE A 169 11.37 5.88 -14.09
CA ILE A 169 12.09 5.70 -15.36
C ILE A 169 13.48 5.12 -15.11
N LYS A 170 14.23 5.65 -14.15
CA LYS A 170 15.56 5.13 -13.78
C LYS A 170 15.51 3.69 -13.28
N ASN A 171 14.36 3.25 -12.74
CA ASN A 171 14.14 1.90 -12.24
C ASN A 171 13.36 1.00 -13.23
N GLY A 172 13.43 1.32 -14.54
CA GLY A 172 12.99 0.44 -15.61
C GLY A 172 11.54 0.60 -16.08
N PHE A 173 10.81 1.63 -15.60
CA PHE A 173 9.47 1.90 -16.13
C PHE A 173 9.55 2.61 -17.48
N ASP A 174 8.72 2.16 -18.43
CA ASP A 174 8.62 2.80 -19.74
C ASP A 174 8.12 4.24 -19.64
N LYS A 175 8.86 5.17 -20.24
CA LYS A 175 8.52 6.60 -20.21
C LYS A 175 7.18 6.91 -20.87
N LYS A 176 6.84 6.22 -22.00
CA LYS A 176 5.58 6.45 -22.72
C LYS A 176 4.40 5.95 -21.89
N PHE A 177 4.55 4.79 -21.22
CA PHE A 177 3.54 4.29 -20.30
C PHE A 177 3.24 5.31 -19.20
N LEU A 178 4.26 5.85 -18.54
CA LEU A 178 4.08 6.86 -17.48
C LEU A 178 3.46 8.15 -18.04
N ASP A 179 3.92 8.66 -19.18
CA ASP A 179 3.39 9.90 -19.77
C ASP A 179 1.93 9.78 -20.20
N ASN A 180 1.53 8.62 -20.71
CA ASN A 180 0.16 8.38 -21.13
C ASN A 180 -0.81 8.30 -19.96
N ASN A 181 -0.38 7.74 -18.82
CA ASN A 181 -1.24 7.50 -17.66
C ASN A 181 -1.19 8.63 -16.60
N LEU A 182 -0.22 9.55 -16.67
CA LEU A 182 -0.18 10.77 -15.87
C LEU A 182 -1.12 11.86 -16.36
N LYS A 183 -1.80 11.69 -17.49
CA LYS A 183 -2.85 12.58 -17.96
C LYS A 183 -4.01 12.57 -16.97
N LYS A 184 -4.76 13.69 -16.91
CA LYS A 184 -5.91 13.82 -16.02
C LYS A 184 -6.87 12.63 -16.17
N ASN A 185 -7.10 11.93 -15.10
CA ASN A 185 -8.04 10.82 -15.00
C ASN A 185 -9.19 11.18 -14.06
N LYS A 186 -10.39 10.64 -14.30
CA LYS A 186 -11.58 10.90 -13.46
C LYS A 186 -11.59 10.03 -12.21
N ASN A 187 -10.96 8.86 -12.25
CA ASN A 187 -11.06 7.81 -11.25
C ASN A 187 -9.95 7.83 -10.21
N PHE A 188 -8.76 8.34 -10.57
CA PHE A 188 -7.59 8.39 -9.68
C PHE A 188 -6.74 9.64 -9.96
N HIS A 189 -5.94 10.04 -8.99
CA HIS A 189 -4.96 11.13 -9.14
C HIS A 189 -3.62 10.61 -9.64
N SER A 190 -2.78 11.53 -10.14
CA SER A 190 -1.45 11.18 -10.66
C SER A 190 -0.55 10.55 -9.60
N ASP A 191 -0.68 10.96 -8.34
CA ASP A 191 0.07 10.36 -7.23
C ASP A 191 -0.39 8.94 -6.94
N ASP A 192 -1.69 8.62 -6.96
CA ASP A 192 -2.21 7.25 -6.76
C ASP A 192 -1.62 6.30 -7.82
N PHE A 193 -1.55 6.73 -9.08
CA PHE A 193 -0.95 5.95 -10.17
C PHE A 193 0.55 5.71 -9.97
N LEU A 194 1.31 6.75 -9.60
CA LEU A 194 2.76 6.61 -9.35
C LEU A 194 3.03 5.74 -8.11
N ASP A 195 2.18 5.82 -7.10
CA ASP A 195 2.26 4.98 -5.91
C ASP A 195 1.99 3.50 -6.28
N ALA A 196 0.98 3.20 -7.12
CA ALA A 196 0.75 1.86 -7.64
C ALA A 196 1.94 1.32 -8.49
N CYS A 197 2.62 2.19 -9.26
CA CYS A 197 3.85 1.81 -9.96
C CYS A 197 4.97 1.42 -8.98
N ALA A 198 5.15 2.18 -7.90
CA ALA A 198 6.17 1.88 -6.89
C ALA A 198 5.90 0.56 -6.17
N LEU A 199 4.63 0.28 -5.87
CA LEU A 199 4.20 -1.00 -5.29
C LEU A 199 4.42 -2.17 -6.27
N SER A 200 4.15 -1.99 -7.54
CA SER A 200 4.41 -2.99 -8.59
C SER A 200 5.92 -3.28 -8.73
N TRP A 201 6.78 -2.27 -8.61
CA TRP A 201 8.23 -2.45 -8.56
C TRP A 201 8.67 -3.26 -7.32
N THR A 202 8.08 -2.99 -6.17
CA THR A 202 8.33 -3.79 -4.95
C THR A 202 7.90 -5.24 -5.14
N ALA A 203 6.77 -5.50 -5.81
CA ALA A 203 6.36 -6.85 -6.15
C ALA A 203 7.42 -7.60 -6.99
N LYS A 204 8.06 -6.92 -7.96
CA LYS A 204 9.16 -7.49 -8.75
C LYS A 204 10.37 -7.83 -7.86
N ARG A 205 10.70 -6.96 -6.89
CA ARG A 205 11.80 -7.22 -5.92
C ARG A 205 11.53 -8.45 -5.06
N ILE A 206 10.29 -8.64 -4.60
CA ILE A 206 9.90 -9.82 -3.81
C ILE A 206 10.11 -11.10 -4.62
N ILE A 207 9.71 -11.11 -5.89
CA ILE A 207 9.94 -12.28 -6.77
C ILE A 207 11.42 -12.57 -6.96
N ASN A 208 12.27 -11.55 -6.93
CA ASN A 208 13.73 -11.65 -7.08
C ASN A 208 14.45 -11.78 -5.72
N GLU A 209 13.73 -11.94 -4.60
CA GLU A 209 14.30 -12.06 -3.25
C GLU A 209 15.19 -10.86 -2.83
N GLN A 210 14.86 -9.65 -3.31
CA GLN A 210 15.60 -8.42 -3.08
C GLN A 210 14.90 -7.47 -2.11
N ASN A 211 13.74 -7.85 -1.58
CA ASN A 211 12.96 -7.02 -0.69
C ASN A 211 13.54 -6.96 0.73
N ILE A 212 13.21 -5.88 1.42
CA ILE A 212 13.45 -5.71 2.85
C ILE A 212 12.14 -6.01 3.58
N ASN A 213 12.23 -6.78 4.67
CA ASN A 213 11.10 -7.12 5.53
C ASN A 213 11.07 -6.19 6.76
N LEU A 214 9.93 -5.59 7.07
CA LEU A 214 9.75 -4.71 8.22
C LEU A 214 8.52 -5.14 9.02
N PRO A 215 8.67 -5.62 10.26
CA PRO A 215 9.94 -6.03 10.90
C PRO A 215 10.51 -7.31 10.27
N GLU A 216 11.77 -7.64 10.58
CA GLU A 216 12.39 -8.92 10.18
C GLU A 216 11.66 -10.11 10.81
N SER A 217 11.30 -9.99 12.09
CA SER A 217 10.49 -10.98 12.83
C SER A 217 9.07 -10.43 13.04
N PRO A 218 8.12 -10.76 12.16
CA PRO A 218 6.79 -10.19 12.20
C PRO A 218 5.91 -10.84 13.27
N GLU A 219 5.01 -10.03 13.82
CA GLU A 219 3.89 -10.50 14.62
C GLU A 219 2.75 -11.02 13.73
N LYS A 220 1.87 -11.83 14.31
CA LYS A 220 0.60 -12.23 13.71
C LYS A 220 -0.54 -11.61 14.47
N ASP A 221 -1.58 -11.24 13.76
CA ASP A 221 -2.82 -10.82 14.39
C ASP A 221 -3.64 -12.03 14.91
N GLU A 222 -4.81 -11.75 15.50
CA GLU A 222 -5.70 -12.78 16.06
C GLU A 222 -6.26 -13.79 15.03
N LEU A 223 -6.23 -13.46 13.74
CA LEU A 223 -6.62 -14.33 12.63
C LEU A 223 -5.42 -15.09 12.03
N GLY A 224 -4.23 -14.92 12.60
CA GLY A 224 -2.99 -15.52 12.10
C GLY A 224 -2.40 -14.81 10.89
N ILE A 225 -2.90 -13.61 10.53
CA ILE A 225 -2.38 -12.81 9.43
C ILE A 225 -1.06 -12.18 9.86
N ILE A 226 -0.02 -12.37 9.05
CA ILE A 226 1.32 -11.81 9.31
C ILE A 226 1.32 -10.31 9.08
N MET A 227 1.68 -9.53 10.10
CA MET A 227 1.82 -8.08 10.04
C MET A 227 3.24 -7.70 9.65
N GLN A 228 3.50 -7.65 8.36
CA GLN A 228 4.82 -7.33 7.81
C GLN A 228 4.70 -6.49 6.55
N MET A 229 5.47 -5.42 6.49
CA MET A 229 5.64 -4.60 5.28
C MET A 229 6.85 -5.11 4.50
N LYS A 230 6.72 -5.18 3.18
CA LYS A 230 7.80 -5.53 2.26
C LYS A 230 8.13 -4.35 1.35
N VAL A 231 9.42 -4.04 1.18
CA VAL A 231 9.88 -2.92 0.36
C VAL A 231 11.13 -3.27 -0.47
#